data_5aaa652e30964271adcc7d94483c5f98
#
_entry.id   5aaa652e30964271adcc7d94483c5f98
#
_cell.length_a   1.000
_cell.length_b   1.000
_cell.length_c   1.000
_cell.angle_alpha   90.00
_cell.angle_beta   90.00
_cell.angle_gamma   90.00
#
_symmetry.space_group_name_H-M   'P 1'
#
loop_
_entity.id
_entity.type
_entity.pdbx_description
1 polymer ?
#
loop_
_entity_poly.entity_id
_entity_poly.type
_entity_poly.pdbx_seq_one_letter_code
_entity_poly.pdbx_strand_id
1 'polypeptide(L)'
;MIAHKYKLIEKINEGSFGTIFKAENIRTKEMVAIKFENKSEQMKSLKNEARIYQYLGNLNGFPQLKTFGTTGNVNYLVMDLLGNSLVNIIKHKELSSNIVLVLGIQIIQRIQSLHNNCLLHRDIKPSNFVFGNKDNTNKLFLIDLGFAKRYDYNGKHIEQKNINHIVGSLNFVSINVHNYIEPSRRDDIESCIYVILTMLFGDLEWFKETDINKIALLKRNIINDDKIPIFIKKMLNYIRSIEFDATPDYDYIISLMIQ
;
A
#
# COMPACT_ATOMS: atom_id res chain seq x y z
N MET A 1 -2.32 -29.95 0.06
CA MET A 1 -2.25 -29.46 -1.35
C MET A 1 -3.46 -28.61 -1.66
N ILE A 2 -3.29 -27.52 -2.37
CA ILE A 2 -4.37 -26.62 -2.78
C ILE A 2 -4.65 -26.83 -4.27
N ALA A 3 -5.93 -27.05 -4.62
CA ALA A 3 -6.41 -27.30 -5.99
C ALA A 3 -5.62 -28.40 -6.74
N HIS A 4 -5.08 -29.41 -6.07
CA HIS A 4 -4.23 -30.46 -6.62
C HIS A 4 -3.03 -29.93 -7.44
N LYS A 5 -2.65 -28.67 -7.27
CA LYS A 5 -1.66 -27.97 -8.06
C LYS A 5 -0.55 -27.32 -7.23
N TYR A 6 -0.85 -26.88 -6.00
CA TYR A 6 0.08 -26.17 -5.18
C TYR A 6 0.39 -26.90 -3.88
N LYS A 7 1.70 -27.10 -3.62
CA LYS A 7 2.23 -27.64 -2.37
C LYS A 7 2.66 -26.49 -1.47
N LEU A 8 2.02 -26.34 -0.31
CA LEU A 8 2.44 -25.36 0.70
C LEU A 8 3.81 -25.75 1.25
N ILE A 9 4.71 -24.76 1.41
CA ILE A 9 6.08 -24.96 1.90
C ILE A 9 6.21 -24.34 3.29
N GLU A 10 6.01 -23.03 3.40
CA GLU A 10 6.17 -22.28 4.65
C GLU A 10 5.19 -21.14 4.75
N LYS A 11 4.85 -20.75 5.99
CA LYS A 11 4.03 -19.58 6.27
C LYS A 11 4.91 -18.34 6.20
N ILE A 12 4.52 -17.37 5.35
CA ILE A 12 5.24 -16.09 5.19
C ILE A 12 4.72 -15.06 6.19
N ASN A 13 3.38 -14.95 6.31
CA ASN A 13 2.74 -13.93 7.13
C ASN A 13 1.37 -14.38 7.62
N GLU A 14 0.91 -13.77 8.72
CA GLU A 14 -0.44 -13.89 9.24
C GLU A 14 -0.88 -12.52 9.75
N GLY A 15 -2.07 -12.10 9.37
CA GLY A 15 -2.62 -10.81 9.77
C GLY A 15 -4.14 -10.78 9.66
N SER A 16 -4.72 -9.61 9.89
CA SER A 16 -6.18 -9.37 9.85
C SER A 16 -6.84 -9.71 8.50
N PHE A 17 -6.06 -9.85 7.44
CA PHE A 17 -6.53 -10.18 6.08
C PHE A 17 -6.25 -11.63 5.67
N GLY A 18 -5.98 -12.49 6.65
CA GLY A 18 -5.74 -13.91 6.43
C GLY A 18 -4.27 -14.31 6.53
N THR A 19 -3.98 -15.53 6.09
CA THR A 19 -2.65 -16.13 6.20
C THR A 19 -2.02 -16.26 4.81
N ILE A 20 -0.73 -15.92 4.69
CA ILE A 20 0.03 -16.01 3.44
C ILE A 20 1.06 -17.13 3.56
N PHE A 21 1.09 -18.01 2.56
CA PHE A 21 2.04 -19.10 2.44
C PHE A 21 2.87 -18.97 1.17
N LYS A 22 4.14 -19.34 1.26
CA LYS A 22 4.95 -19.72 0.10
C LYS A 22 4.57 -21.13 -0.32
N ALA A 23 4.41 -21.34 -1.61
CA ALA A 23 4.01 -22.60 -2.18
C ALA A 23 4.75 -22.87 -3.51
N GLU A 24 4.82 -24.15 -3.91
CA GLU A 24 5.34 -24.60 -5.19
C GLU A 24 4.21 -25.10 -6.08
N ASN A 25 4.14 -24.63 -7.31
CA ASN A 25 3.35 -25.28 -8.34
C ASN A 25 4.03 -26.60 -8.71
N ILE A 26 3.40 -27.73 -8.39
CA ILE A 26 4.03 -29.06 -8.55
C ILE A 26 4.32 -29.44 -10.00
N ARG A 27 3.66 -28.80 -10.97
CA ARG A 27 3.83 -29.07 -12.41
C ARG A 27 4.95 -28.21 -13.00
N THR A 28 4.93 -26.89 -12.74
CA THR A 28 5.86 -25.94 -13.34
C THR A 28 7.10 -25.66 -12.49
N LYS A 29 7.10 -26.14 -11.24
CA LYS A 29 8.12 -25.83 -10.22
C LYS A 29 8.23 -24.35 -9.87
N GLU A 30 7.28 -23.54 -10.31
CA GLU A 30 7.20 -22.12 -10.00
C GLU A 30 6.87 -21.93 -8.52
N MET A 31 7.61 -21.04 -7.86
CA MET A 31 7.33 -20.60 -6.50
C MET A 31 6.31 -19.46 -6.52
N VAL A 32 5.28 -19.56 -5.71
CA VAL A 32 4.15 -18.63 -5.65
C VAL A 32 3.82 -18.23 -4.21
N ALA A 33 3.16 -17.10 -4.04
CA ALA A 33 2.50 -16.73 -2.79
C ALA A 33 1.01 -17.11 -2.85
N ILE A 34 0.48 -17.68 -1.76
CA ILE A 34 -0.94 -18.00 -1.63
C ILE A 34 -1.48 -17.31 -0.38
N LYS A 35 -2.42 -16.37 -0.59
CA LYS A 35 -3.17 -15.70 0.48
C LYS A 35 -4.48 -16.46 0.71
N PHE A 36 -4.79 -16.77 1.97
CA PHE A 36 -6.01 -17.44 2.39
C PHE A 36 -6.88 -16.50 3.20
N GLU A 37 -8.19 -16.57 2.97
CA GLU A 37 -9.23 -15.87 3.73
C GLU A 37 -10.31 -16.84 4.14
N ASN A 38 -10.68 -16.87 5.42
CA ASN A 38 -11.77 -17.70 5.89
C ASN A 38 -13.12 -17.09 5.47
N LYS A 39 -14.02 -17.88 4.92
CA LYS A 39 -15.36 -17.45 4.50
C LYS A 39 -16.26 -17.00 5.66
N SER A 40 -15.96 -17.44 6.88
CA SER A 40 -16.69 -17.03 8.09
C SER A 40 -16.30 -15.62 8.56
N GLU A 41 -15.22 -15.03 8.05
CA GLU A 41 -14.81 -13.67 8.39
C GLU A 41 -15.81 -12.64 7.86
N GLN A 42 -16.07 -11.61 8.68
CA GLN A 42 -17.03 -10.54 8.34
C GLN A 42 -16.57 -9.70 7.14
N MET A 43 -15.25 -9.53 6.98
CA MET A 43 -14.65 -8.80 5.85
C MET A 43 -14.19 -9.76 4.76
N LYS A 44 -14.98 -9.88 3.70
CA LYS A 44 -14.66 -10.69 2.51
C LYS A 44 -13.96 -9.85 1.46
N SER A 45 -12.67 -9.55 1.67
CA SER A 45 -11.89 -8.68 0.80
C SER A 45 -11.19 -9.41 -0.34
N LEU A 46 -10.83 -10.69 -0.15
CA LEU A 46 -9.98 -11.44 -1.08
C LEU A 46 -10.57 -11.61 -2.49
N LYS A 47 -11.90 -11.76 -2.59
CA LYS A 47 -12.56 -11.83 -3.90
C LYS A 47 -12.49 -10.49 -4.65
N ASN A 48 -12.62 -9.37 -3.94
CA ASN A 48 -12.48 -8.05 -4.54
C ASN A 48 -11.02 -7.79 -4.94
N GLU A 49 -10.08 -8.14 -4.08
CA GLU A 49 -8.65 -8.08 -4.33
C GLU A 49 -8.26 -8.85 -5.60
N ALA A 50 -8.78 -10.09 -5.76
CA ALA A 50 -8.57 -10.90 -6.95
C ALA A 50 -9.09 -10.23 -8.24
N ARG A 51 -10.27 -9.59 -8.18
CA ARG A 51 -10.86 -8.86 -9.32
C ARG A 51 -9.99 -7.66 -9.71
N ILE A 52 -9.44 -6.95 -8.71
CA ILE A 52 -8.58 -5.80 -8.95
C ILE A 52 -7.27 -6.26 -9.58
N TYR A 53 -6.61 -7.29 -9.08
CA TYR A 53 -5.41 -7.84 -9.72
C TYR A 53 -5.70 -8.33 -11.15
N GLN A 54 -6.84 -8.96 -11.38
CA GLN A 54 -7.25 -9.35 -12.73
C GLN A 54 -7.45 -8.15 -13.66
N TYR A 55 -8.03 -7.06 -13.15
CA TYR A 55 -8.22 -5.81 -13.89
C TYR A 55 -6.89 -5.13 -14.21
N LEU A 56 -5.96 -5.09 -13.27
CA LEU A 56 -4.63 -4.51 -13.46
C LEU A 56 -3.76 -5.34 -14.42
N GLY A 57 -4.03 -6.65 -14.54
CA GLY A 57 -3.28 -7.54 -15.45
C GLY A 57 -1.78 -7.53 -15.16
N ASN A 58 -0.99 -7.26 -16.21
CA ASN A 58 0.47 -7.23 -16.13
C ASN A 58 1.04 -5.83 -15.81
N LEU A 59 0.29 -5.00 -15.08
CA LEU A 59 0.75 -3.66 -14.73
C LEU A 59 2.06 -3.72 -13.94
N ASN A 60 3.03 -2.95 -14.39
CA ASN A 60 4.36 -2.94 -13.80
C ASN A 60 4.35 -2.47 -12.35
N GLY A 61 4.95 -3.26 -11.44
CA GLY A 61 5.03 -2.97 -10.00
C GLY A 61 3.84 -3.49 -9.20
N PHE A 62 3.05 -4.39 -9.78
CA PHE A 62 2.02 -5.17 -9.10
C PHE A 62 2.26 -6.66 -9.35
N PRO A 63 2.03 -7.55 -8.36
CA PRO A 63 2.15 -8.99 -8.57
C PRO A 63 1.07 -9.49 -9.53
N GLN A 64 1.42 -10.48 -10.34
CA GLN A 64 0.46 -11.10 -11.25
C GLN A 64 -0.43 -12.09 -10.52
N LEU A 65 -1.73 -12.00 -10.76
CA LEU A 65 -2.69 -13.01 -10.35
C LEU A 65 -2.50 -14.28 -11.19
N LYS A 66 -2.22 -15.42 -10.54
CA LYS A 66 -2.16 -16.73 -11.20
C LYS A 66 -3.51 -17.43 -11.17
N THR A 67 -4.21 -17.40 -10.04
CA THR A 67 -5.56 -17.95 -9.90
C THR A 67 -6.22 -17.48 -8.60
N PHE A 68 -7.53 -17.46 -8.61
CA PHE A 68 -8.36 -17.33 -7.42
C PHE A 68 -9.30 -18.53 -7.36
N GLY A 69 -9.55 -19.04 -6.17
CA GLY A 69 -10.45 -20.18 -6.01
C GLY A 69 -10.94 -20.34 -4.57
N THR A 70 -11.66 -21.43 -4.37
CA THR A 70 -12.23 -21.80 -3.09
C THR A 70 -11.94 -23.28 -2.80
N THR A 71 -11.57 -23.59 -1.56
CA THR A 71 -11.41 -24.95 -1.09
C THR A 71 -12.02 -25.09 0.31
N GLY A 72 -12.99 -25.98 0.49
CA GLY A 72 -13.74 -26.08 1.75
C GLY A 72 -14.34 -24.72 2.14
N ASN A 73 -14.02 -24.26 3.35
CA ASN A 73 -14.51 -22.99 3.91
C ASN A 73 -13.53 -21.81 3.73
N VAL A 74 -12.55 -21.92 2.82
CA VAL A 74 -11.51 -20.88 2.60
C VAL A 74 -11.49 -20.44 1.14
N ASN A 75 -11.38 -19.12 0.92
CA ASN A 75 -10.97 -18.56 -0.36
C ASN A 75 -9.44 -18.52 -0.42
N TYR A 76 -8.87 -18.67 -1.61
CA TYR A 76 -7.43 -18.53 -1.81
C TYR A 76 -7.13 -17.73 -3.07
N LEU A 77 -6.08 -16.94 -3.00
CA LEU A 77 -5.54 -16.12 -4.06
C LEU A 77 -4.08 -16.51 -4.28
N VAL A 78 -3.72 -16.91 -5.50
CA VAL A 78 -2.35 -17.28 -5.88
C VAL A 78 -1.76 -16.19 -6.76
N MET A 79 -0.59 -15.70 -6.38
CA MET A 79 0.11 -14.62 -7.08
C MET A 79 1.62 -14.85 -7.12
N ASP A 80 2.34 -13.99 -7.79
CA ASP A 80 3.80 -14.01 -7.79
C ASP A 80 4.35 -14.02 -6.36
N LEU A 81 5.38 -14.83 -6.12
CA LEU A 81 6.17 -14.76 -4.91
C LEU A 81 7.14 -13.59 -5.02
N LEU A 82 7.00 -12.62 -4.15
CA LEU A 82 7.92 -11.47 -4.02
C LEU A 82 8.96 -11.72 -2.92
N GLY A 83 9.88 -10.78 -2.76
CA GLY A 83 10.94 -10.81 -1.76
C GLY A 83 10.55 -10.17 -0.43
N ASN A 84 11.48 -9.44 0.19
CA ASN A 84 11.28 -8.79 1.49
C ASN A 84 10.39 -7.54 1.38
N SER A 85 9.56 -7.33 2.40
CA SER A 85 8.80 -6.08 2.52
C SER A 85 9.69 -4.91 2.95
N LEU A 86 9.28 -3.71 2.61
CA LEU A 86 9.98 -2.47 3.00
C LEU A 86 10.06 -2.34 4.53
N VAL A 87 9.03 -2.79 5.26
CA VAL A 87 9.07 -2.78 6.74
C VAL A 87 10.22 -3.64 7.30
N ASN A 88 10.53 -4.77 6.67
CA ASN A 88 11.64 -5.61 7.10
C ASN A 88 12.99 -4.92 6.85
N ILE A 89 13.11 -4.18 5.76
CA ILE A 89 14.34 -3.43 5.47
C ILE A 89 14.52 -2.29 6.47
N ILE A 90 13.49 -1.51 6.75
CA ILE A 90 13.53 -0.40 7.71
C ILE A 90 13.92 -0.89 9.12
N LYS A 91 13.40 -2.04 9.54
CA LYS A 91 13.71 -2.61 10.87
C LYS A 91 15.17 -3.08 11.03
N HIS A 92 15.81 -3.49 9.96
CA HIS A 92 17.11 -4.16 10.01
C HIS A 92 18.28 -3.32 9.47
N LYS A 93 17.99 -2.19 8.82
CA LYS A 93 19.01 -1.33 8.21
C LYS A 93 18.61 0.13 8.28
N GLU A 94 19.56 0.97 8.69
CA GLU A 94 19.47 2.40 8.40
C GLU A 94 19.62 2.61 6.89
N LEU A 95 18.65 3.28 6.29
CA LEU A 95 18.66 3.59 4.87
C LEU A 95 19.40 4.92 4.67
N SER A 96 20.35 4.96 3.76
CA SER A 96 20.94 6.25 3.36
C SER A 96 19.89 7.12 2.68
N SER A 97 20.03 8.44 2.78
CA SER A 97 19.11 9.41 2.16
C SER A 97 18.91 9.14 0.68
N ASN A 98 19.95 8.80 -0.05
CA ASN A 98 19.86 8.49 -1.49
C ASN A 98 18.96 7.26 -1.75
N ILE A 99 19.08 6.22 -0.93
CA ILE A 99 18.21 5.03 -1.06
C ILE A 99 16.75 5.41 -0.76
N VAL A 100 16.53 6.23 0.27
CA VAL A 100 15.17 6.70 0.62
C VAL A 100 14.55 7.48 -0.54
N LEU A 101 15.32 8.38 -1.19
CA LEU A 101 14.82 9.14 -2.34
C LEU A 101 14.47 8.23 -3.52
N VAL A 102 15.34 7.27 -3.87
CA VAL A 102 15.09 6.31 -4.96
C VAL A 102 13.85 5.45 -4.66
N LEU A 103 13.69 4.96 -3.43
CA LEU A 103 12.51 4.20 -3.03
C LEU A 103 11.25 5.07 -2.96
N GLY A 104 11.37 6.31 -2.48
CA GLY A 104 10.28 7.29 -2.44
C GLY A 104 9.73 7.56 -3.84
N ILE A 105 10.59 7.74 -4.83
CA ILE A 105 10.19 7.90 -6.24
C ILE A 105 9.42 6.66 -6.71
N GLN A 106 9.92 5.45 -6.44
CA GLN A 106 9.20 4.22 -6.82
C GLN A 106 7.83 4.11 -6.14
N ILE A 107 7.72 4.48 -4.85
CA ILE A 107 6.47 4.50 -4.10
C ILE A 107 5.45 5.41 -4.81
N ILE A 108 5.82 6.65 -5.12
CA ILE A 108 4.94 7.60 -5.82
C ILE A 108 4.53 7.05 -7.20
N GLN A 109 5.47 6.49 -7.97
CA GLN A 109 5.18 5.89 -9.27
C GLN A 109 4.22 4.69 -9.19
N ARG A 110 4.28 3.85 -8.13
CA ARG A 110 3.33 2.74 -7.94
C ARG A 110 1.92 3.28 -7.71
N ILE A 111 1.79 4.31 -6.88
CA ILE A 111 0.49 4.94 -6.59
C ILE A 111 -0.03 5.69 -7.82
N GLN A 112 0.79 6.43 -8.53
CA GLN A 112 0.42 7.05 -9.81
C GLN A 112 -0.12 6.00 -10.80
N SER A 113 0.56 4.85 -10.93
CA SER A 113 0.11 3.75 -11.80
C SER A 113 -1.25 3.20 -11.38
N LEU A 114 -1.52 3.07 -10.07
CA LEU A 114 -2.82 2.66 -9.55
C LEU A 114 -3.91 3.69 -9.82
N HIS A 115 -3.61 4.97 -9.56
CA HIS A 115 -4.53 6.09 -9.79
C HIS A 115 -4.87 6.27 -11.28
N ASN A 116 -3.90 6.07 -12.18
CA ASN A 116 -4.15 6.08 -13.65
C ASN A 116 -5.07 4.94 -14.10
N ASN A 117 -5.24 3.90 -13.29
CA ASN A 117 -6.22 2.84 -13.47
C ASN A 117 -7.52 3.07 -12.66
N CYS A 118 -7.80 4.31 -12.29
CA CYS A 118 -9.01 4.72 -11.56
C CYS A 118 -9.20 4.05 -10.20
N LEU A 119 -8.13 3.63 -9.54
CA LEU A 119 -8.15 2.94 -8.25
C LEU A 119 -7.40 3.73 -7.18
N LEU A 120 -7.96 3.77 -5.96
CA LEU A 120 -7.30 4.18 -4.72
C LEU A 120 -6.86 2.93 -3.96
N HIS A 121 -5.73 3.03 -3.24
CA HIS A 121 -5.25 1.93 -2.39
C HIS A 121 -5.91 1.91 -1.02
N ARG A 122 -5.93 3.04 -0.33
CA ARG A 122 -6.57 3.32 0.98
C ARG A 122 -5.95 2.62 2.20
N ASP A 123 -4.88 1.83 2.03
CA ASP A 123 -4.12 1.24 3.14
C ASP A 123 -2.61 1.21 2.83
N ILE A 124 -2.06 2.38 2.52
CA ILE A 124 -0.64 2.54 2.22
C ILE A 124 0.16 2.50 3.51
N LYS A 125 1.15 1.59 3.55
CA LYS A 125 2.07 1.38 4.67
C LYS A 125 3.32 0.62 4.20
N PRO A 126 4.43 0.64 4.95
CA PRO A 126 5.67 -0.01 4.53
C PRO A 126 5.55 -1.52 4.26
N SER A 127 4.65 -2.22 4.97
CA SER A 127 4.43 -3.66 4.77
C SER A 127 3.79 -4.00 3.42
N ASN A 128 3.12 -3.03 2.77
CA ASN A 128 2.46 -3.21 1.49
C ASN A 128 3.37 -2.87 0.29
N PHE A 129 4.61 -2.44 0.54
CA PHE A 129 5.65 -2.33 -0.46
C PHE A 129 6.65 -3.47 -0.29
N VAL A 130 6.80 -4.28 -1.33
CA VAL A 130 7.60 -5.51 -1.30
C VAL A 130 8.58 -5.49 -2.46
N PHE A 131 9.84 -5.83 -2.21
CA PHE A 131 10.84 -5.93 -3.26
C PHE A 131 10.54 -7.13 -4.17
N GLY A 132 10.87 -6.99 -5.42
CA GLY A 132 10.80 -8.10 -6.35
C GLY A 132 11.77 -9.22 -5.99
N ASN A 133 11.65 -10.32 -6.71
CA ASN A 133 12.49 -11.50 -6.54
C ASN A 133 13.38 -11.68 -7.77
N LYS A 134 14.44 -12.47 -7.65
CA LYS A 134 15.39 -12.77 -8.75
C LYS A 134 15.93 -11.49 -9.41
N ASP A 135 15.60 -11.25 -10.67
CA ASP A 135 16.10 -10.15 -11.50
C ASP A 135 15.45 -8.79 -11.17
N ASN A 136 14.46 -8.75 -10.27
CA ASN A 136 13.72 -7.57 -9.89
C ASN A 136 13.96 -7.12 -8.43
N THR A 137 15.10 -7.49 -7.83
CA THR A 137 15.38 -7.26 -6.41
C THR A 137 15.51 -5.77 -6.01
N ASN A 138 15.71 -4.88 -6.97
CA ASN A 138 15.75 -3.43 -6.77
C ASN A 138 14.41 -2.71 -7.07
N LYS A 139 13.37 -3.46 -7.43
CA LYS A 139 12.07 -2.94 -7.82
C LYS A 139 11.05 -3.15 -6.71
N LEU A 140 10.33 -2.09 -6.35
CA LEU A 140 9.21 -2.16 -5.42
C LEU A 140 7.92 -2.54 -6.15
N PHE A 141 7.20 -3.46 -5.55
CA PHE A 141 5.85 -3.86 -5.89
C PHE A 141 4.89 -3.40 -4.80
N LEU A 142 3.71 -2.95 -5.21
CA LEU A 142 2.61 -2.62 -4.31
C LEU A 142 1.66 -3.82 -4.23
N ILE A 143 1.35 -4.22 -2.99
CA ILE A 143 0.51 -5.39 -2.69
C ILE A 143 -0.66 -5.02 -1.80
N ASP A 144 -1.55 -6.00 -1.58
CA ASP A 144 -2.70 -5.93 -0.66
C ASP A 144 -3.74 -4.88 -1.10
N LEU A 145 -4.43 -5.20 -2.19
CA LEU A 145 -5.50 -4.39 -2.75
C LEU A 145 -6.88 -4.67 -2.13
N GLY A 146 -6.92 -5.29 -0.94
CA GLY A 146 -8.16 -5.64 -0.25
C GLY A 146 -9.04 -4.44 0.09
N PHE A 147 -8.43 -3.29 0.38
CA PHE A 147 -9.12 -2.01 0.61
C PHE A 147 -9.26 -1.14 -0.64
N ALA A 148 -8.68 -1.55 -1.77
CA ALA A 148 -8.69 -0.71 -2.95
C ALA A 148 -10.11 -0.44 -3.46
N LYS A 149 -10.33 0.78 -3.95
CA LYS A 149 -11.64 1.29 -4.38
C LYS A 149 -11.51 2.05 -5.69
N ARG A 150 -12.44 1.81 -6.60
CA ARG A 150 -12.56 2.64 -7.79
C ARG A 150 -13.08 4.03 -7.41
N TYR A 151 -12.39 5.09 -7.86
CA TYR A 151 -12.74 6.47 -7.56
C TYR A 151 -13.32 7.22 -8.77
N ASP A 152 -13.15 6.68 -9.97
CA ASP A 152 -13.69 7.26 -11.21
C ASP A 152 -14.61 6.26 -11.91
N TYR A 153 -15.78 6.73 -12.30
CA TYR A 153 -16.77 5.98 -13.06
C TYR A 153 -17.12 6.77 -14.32
N ASN A 154 -16.52 6.39 -15.45
CA ASN A 154 -16.75 7.02 -16.77
C ASN A 154 -16.42 8.54 -16.80
N GLY A 155 -15.29 8.91 -16.17
CA GLY A 155 -14.84 10.29 -16.09
C GLY A 155 -15.49 11.12 -14.98
N LYS A 156 -16.34 10.49 -14.15
CA LYS A 156 -16.93 11.14 -12.98
C LYS A 156 -16.26 10.62 -11.71
N HIS A 157 -15.57 11.50 -10.99
CA HIS A 157 -14.99 11.19 -9.68
C HIS A 157 -16.09 10.92 -8.64
N ILE A 158 -15.83 10.02 -7.68
CA ILE A 158 -16.73 9.84 -6.52
C ILE A 158 -16.91 11.16 -5.77
N GLU A 159 -18.05 11.31 -5.12
CA GLU A 159 -18.34 12.50 -4.34
C GLU A 159 -17.60 12.49 -2.99
N GLN A 160 -17.16 13.66 -2.54
CA GLN A 160 -16.66 13.86 -1.20
C GLN A 160 -17.82 13.71 -0.21
N LYS A 161 -17.64 12.84 0.79
CA LYS A 161 -18.63 12.61 1.83
C LYS A 161 -17.95 12.26 3.15
N ASN A 162 -18.70 12.34 4.24
CA ASN A 162 -18.26 11.82 5.52
C ASN A 162 -18.41 10.29 5.58
N ILE A 163 -17.46 9.65 6.26
CA ILE A 163 -17.45 8.21 6.55
C ILE A 163 -17.56 7.99 8.07
N ASN A 164 -18.06 6.83 8.49
CA ASN A 164 -18.35 6.53 9.90
C ASN A 164 -17.17 5.84 10.60
N HIS A 165 -16.16 5.44 9.86
CA HIS A 165 -14.98 4.76 10.40
C HIS A 165 -13.75 5.09 9.56
N ILE A 166 -12.60 5.06 10.19
CA ILE A 166 -11.32 5.24 9.52
C ILE A 166 -11.02 3.99 8.67
N VAL A 167 -10.68 4.21 7.41
CA VAL A 167 -10.25 3.16 6.48
C VAL A 167 -8.74 3.21 6.34
N GLY A 168 -8.07 2.09 6.59
CA GLY A 168 -6.62 1.96 6.51
C GLY A 168 -5.92 1.95 7.87
N SER A 169 -4.62 1.97 7.86
CA SER A 169 -3.76 1.87 9.04
C SER A 169 -3.57 3.25 9.69
N LEU A 170 -3.98 3.43 10.95
CA LEU A 170 -4.00 4.72 11.68
C LEU A 170 -2.69 5.50 11.58
N ASN A 171 -1.57 4.81 11.66
CA ASN A 171 -0.25 5.44 11.57
C ASN A 171 0.03 6.10 10.23
N PHE A 172 -0.65 5.68 9.15
CA PHE A 172 -0.38 6.12 7.79
C PHE A 172 -1.53 6.87 7.11
N VAL A 173 -2.77 6.79 7.61
CA VAL A 173 -3.90 7.52 7.00
C VAL A 173 -3.68 9.03 7.02
N SER A 174 -4.23 9.73 6.03
CA SER A 174 -4.15 11.19 5.90
C SER A 174 -4.91 11.93 7.01
N ILE A 175 -4.67 13.24 7.11
CA ILE A 175 -5.43 14.10 8.01
C ILE A 175 -6.92 14.12 7.64
N ASN A 176 -7.26 14.08 6.35
CA ASN A 176 -8.64 14.04 5.91
C ASN A 176 -9.36 12.77 6.38
N VAL A 177 -8.69 11.61 6.31
CA VAL A 177 -9.23 10.34 6.82
C VAL A 177 -9.39 10.38 8.35
N HIS A 178 -8.47 11.01 9.09
CA HIS A 178 -8.66 11.27 10.52
C HIS A 178 -9.88 12.16 10.82
N ASN A 179 -10.24 13.06 9.89
CA ASN A 179 -11.43 13.90 9.97
C ASN A 179 -12.69 13.18 9.44
N TYR A 180 -12.62 11.87 9.22
CA TYR A 180 -13.72 11.06 8.70
C TYR A 180 -14.22 11.50 7.32
N ILE A 181 -13.33 11.99 6.46
CA ILE A 181 -13.63 12.32 5.06
C ILE A 181 -13.26 11.12 4.18
N GLU A 182 -14.12 10.78 3.20
CA GLU A 182 -13.84 9.74 2.19
C GLU A 182 -12.46 9.97 1.57
N PRO A 183 -11.57 8.95 1.52
CA PRO A 183 -10.25 9.12 0.91
C PRO A 183 -10.33 9.32 -0.61
N SER A 184 -9.40 10.14 -1.12
CA SER A 184 -9.17 10.35 -2.54
C SER A 184 -7.68 10.20 -2.90
N ARG A 185 -7.28 10.57 -4.11
CA ARG A 185 -5.88 10.43 -4.58
C ARG A 185 -4.88 11.18 -3.68
N ARG A 186 -5.25 12.37 -3.19
CA ARG A 186 -4.39 13.15 -2.28
C ARG A 186 -4.09 12.42 -0.98
N ASP A 187 -5.04 11.63 -0.49
CA ASP A 187 -4.92 10.91 0.77
C ASP A 187 -3.96 9.70 0.65
N ASP A 188 -3.98 8.99 -0.48
CA ASP A 188 -2.97 7.97 -0.79
C ASP A 188 -1.56 8.57 -0.87
N ILE A 189 -1.40 9.77 -1.48
CA ILE A 189 -0.09 10.44 -1.56
C ILE A 189 0.37 10.92 -0.16
N GLU A 190 -0.52 11.45 0.68
CA GLU A 190 -0.14 11.82 2.05
C GLU A 190 0.34 10.60 2.84
N SER A 191 -0.31 9.44 2.66
CA SER A 191 0.14 8.17 3.24
C SER A 191 1.52 7.74 2.72
N CYS A 192 1.82 7.94 1.44
CA CYS A 192 3.16 7.70 0.89
C CYS A 192 4.24 8.57 1.55
N ILE A 193 3.92 9.84 1.82
CA ILE A 193 4.86 10.75 2.50
C ILE A 193 5.16 10.23 3.92
N TYR A 194 4.19 9.68 4.64
CA TYR A 194 4.43 9.07 5.94
C TYR A 194 5.28 7.78 5.85
N VAL A 195 5.16 7.01 4.77
CA VAL A 195 6.08 5.88 4.50
C VAL A 195 7.50 6.39 4.27
N ILE A 196 7.68 7.48 3.50
CA ILE A 196 9.00 8.09 3.25
C ILE A 196 9.59 8.62 4.57
N LEU A 197 8.80 9.28 5.41
CA LEU A 197 9.22 9.71 6.74
C LEU A 197 9.67 8.54 7.63
N THR A 198 8.95 7.41 7.57
CA THR A 198 9.33 6.19 8.30
C THR A 198 10.66 5.61 7.78
N MET A 199 10.95 5.74 6.51
CA MET A 199 12.26 5.34 5.95
C MET A 199 13.39 6.24 6.43
N LEU A 200 13.12 7.55 6.64
CA LEU A 200 14.12 8.53 7.09
C LEU A 200 14.40 8.44 8.59
N PHE A 201 13.37 8.25 9.39
CA PHE A 201 13.45 8.46 10.85
C PHE A 201 13.11 7.21 11.67
N GLY A 202 12.67 6.12 11.05
CA GLY A 202 12.15 4.96 11.78
C GLY A 202 10.76 5.25 12.35
N ASP A 203 10.58 4.94 13.65
CA ASP A 203 9.30 5.16 14.32
C ASP A 203 9.00 6.65 14.46
N LEU A 204 7.85 7.06 13.94
CA LEU A 204 7.35 8.42 14.05
C LEU A 204 6.66 8.64 15.41
N GLU A 205 6.62 9.89 15.87
CA GLU A 205 6.14 10.27 17.20
C GLU A 205 4.78 9.67 17.54
N TRP A 206 3.87 9.60 16.57
CA TRP A 206 2.52 9.08 16.77
C TRP A 206 2.40 7.55 16.70
N PHE A 207 3.48 6.79 16.45
CA PHE A 207 3.39 5.31 16.36
C PHE A 207 3.11 4.65 17.71
N LYS A 208 3.44 5.33 18.80
CA LYS A 208 3.18 4.86 20.17
C LYS A 208 1.88 5.42 20.76
N GLU A 209 1.19 6.28 20.00
CA GLU A 209 -0.03 6.93 20.45
C GLU A 209 -1.26 6.07 20.10
N THR A 210 -2.25 6.09 20.97
CA THR A 210 -3.52 5.36 20.79
C THR A 210 -4.72 6.30 20.62
N ASP A 211 -4.59 7.56 21.04
CA ASP A 211 -5.62 8.57 20.84
C ASP A 211 -5.60 9.08 19.40
N ILE A 212 -6.69 8.80 18.66
CA ILE A 212 -6.86 9.17 17.26
C ILE A 212 -6.72 10.69 17.04
N ASN A 213 -7.25 11.50 17.95
CA ASN A 213 -7.19 12.97 17.84
C ASN A 213 -5.76 13.48 18.05
N LYS A 214 -5.04 12.86 18.97
CA LYS A 214 -3.64 13.19 19.24
C LYS A 214 -2.74 12.78 18.07
N ILE A 215 -2.97 11.60 17.48
CA ILE A 215 -2.29 11.18 16.24
C ILE A 215 -2.51 12.22 15.14
N ALA A 216 -3.76 12.64 14.91
CA ALA A 216 -4.11 13.65 13.91
C ALA A 216 -3.42 15.00 14.17
N LEU A 217 -3.33 15.41 15.43
CA LEU A 217 -2.66 16.65 15.84
C LEU A 217 -1.15 16.60 15.57
N LEU A 218 -0.48 15.50 15.93
CA LEU A 218 0.95 15.30 15.67
C LEU A 218 1.24 15.33 14.17
N LYS A 219 0.42 14.66 13.36
CA LYS A 219 0.54 14.69 11.90
C LYS A 219 0.33 16.09 11.30
N ARG A 220 -0.61 16.90 11.85
CA ARG A 220 -0.79 18.29 11.41
C ARG A 220 0.45 19.13 11.68
N ASN A 221 1.04 18.97 12.85
CA ASN A 221 2.13 19.78 13.34
C ASN A 221 3.51 19.40 12.78
N ILE A 222 3.64 18.24 12.12
CA ILE A 222 4.93 17.75 11.61
C ILE A 222 5.63 18.73 10.67
N ILE A 223 4.90 19.56 9.95
CA ILE A 223 5.46 20.58 9.06
C ILE A 223 6.22 21.68 9.82
N ASN A 224 5.96 21.85 11.11
CA ASN A 224 6.60 22.82 11.98
C ASN A 224 7.88 22.27 12.66
N ASP A 225 8.16 20.98 12.56
CA ASP A 225 9.37 20.37 13.11
C ASP A 225 10.57 20.66 12.18
N ASP A 226 11.60 21.32 12.74
CA ASP A 226 12.80 21.70 12.00
C ASP A 226 13.64 20.50 11.52
N LYS A 227 13.47 19.33 12.13
CA LYS A 227 14.14 18.09 11.73
C LYS A 227 13.60 17.55 10.41
N ILE A 228 12.39 17.92 10.03
CA ILE A 228 11.76 17.41 8.81
C ILE A 228 12.36 18.11 7.58
N PRO A 229 12.87 17.33 6.60
CA PRO A 229 13.46 17.88 5.39
C PRO A 229 12.49 18.80 4.64
N ILE A 230 13.02 19.86 4.06
CA ILE A 230 12.21 20.89 3.36
C ILE A 230 11.40 20.30 2.20
N PHE A 231 11.91 19.28 1.51
CA PHE A 231 11.17 18.65 0.43
C PHE A 231 9.91 17.93 0.94
N ILE A 232 9.97 17.28 2.11
CA ILE A 232 8.81 16.64 2.76
C ILE A 232 7.77 17.70 3.15
N LYS A 233 8.21 18.81 3.75
CA LYS A 233 7.31 19.93 4.10
C LYS A 233 6.59 20.48 2.86
N LYS A 234 7.32 20.65 1.75
CA LYS A 234 6.74 21.08 0.46
C LYS A 234 5.73 20.07 -0.07
N MET A 235 6.06 18.77 -0.03
CA MET A 235 5.13 17.71 -0.46
C MET A 235 3.84 17.70 0.38
N LEU A 236 3.95 17.77 1.72
CA LEU A 236 2.79 17.81 2.62
C LEU A 236 1.93 19.05 2.40
N ASN A 237 2.54 20.24 2.29
CA ASN A 237 1.81 21.48 2.03
C ASN A 237 1.07 21.41 0.69
N TYR A 238 1.71 20.93 -0.37
CA TYR A 238 1.10 20.78 -1.67
C TYR A 238 -0.08 19.82 -1.63
N ILE A 239 0.12 18.58 -1.11
CA ILE A 239 -0.93 17.55 -1.17
C ILE A 239 -2.14 17.89 -0.29
N ARG A 240 -1.93 18.62 0.81
CA ARG A 240 -2.98 19.10 1.69
C ARG A 240 -3.76 20.30 1.14
N SER A 241 -3.20 21.02 0.13
CA SER A 241 -3.85 22.18 -0.49
C SER A 241 -4.72 21.84 -1.69
N ILE A 242 -4.59 20.65 -2.28
CA ILE A 242 -5.37 20.29 -3.46
C ILE A 242 -6.78 19.80 -3.10
N GLU A 243 -7.71 20.02 -4.04
CA GLU A 243 -9.11 19.62 -3.87
C GLU A 243 -9.28 18.09 -3.86
N PHE A 244 -10.45 17.64 -3.38
CA PHE A 244 -10.78 16.23 -3.23
C PHE A 244 -10.67 15.42 -4.54
N ASP A 245 -11.17 15.97 -5.62
CA ASP A 245 -11.22 15.36 -6.95
C ASP A 245 -10.03 15.75 -7.85
N ALA A 246 -9.15 16.64 -7.35
CA ALA A 246 -7.97 17.07 -8.10
C ALA A 246 -7.02 15.90 -8.37
N THR A 247 -6.41 15.90 -9.55
CA THR A 247 -5.31 14.99 -9.87
C THR A 247 -4.01 15.55 -9.27
N PRO A 248 -3.32 14.81 -8.39
CA PRO A 248 -2.02 15.23 -7.91
C PRO A 248 -1.01 15.37 -9.07
N ASP A 249 -0.19 16.40 -9.01
CA ASP A 249 0.97 16.53 -9.90
C ASP A 249 2.11 15.63 -9.38
N TYR A 250 2.14 14.39 -9.87
CA TYR A 250 3.11 13.38 -9.46
C TYR A 250 4.54 13.77 -9.88
N ASP A 251 4.68 14.42 -11.03
CA ASP A 251 5.99 14.84 -11.54
C ASP A 251 6.56 15.96 -10.67
N TYR A 252 5.73 16.90 -10.23
CA TYR A 252 6.12 17.91 -9.23
C TYR A 252 6.57 17.25 -7.93
N ILE A 253 5.79 16.28 -7.39
CA ILE A 253 6.13 15.56 -6.15
C ILE A 253 7.48 14.84 -6.29
N ILE A 254 7.70 14.15 -7.41
CA ILE A 254 8.96 13.46 -7.71
C ILE A 254 10.12 14.47 -7.84
N SER A 255 9.91 15.62 -8.49
CA SER A 255 10.93 16.64 -8.67
C SER A 255 11.46 17.20 -7.34
N LEU A 256 10.62 17.26 -6.30
CA LEU A 256 11.03 17.69 -4.95
C LEU A 256 12.03 16.72 -4.29
N MET A 257 12.05 15.45 -4.70
CA MET A 257 12.99 14.44 -4.18
C MET A 257 14.31 14.39 -4.96
N ILE A 258 14.40 15.05 -6.12
CA ILE A 258 15.59 15.02 -6.98
C ILE A 258 16.46 16.27 -6.77
N GLN A 259 15.91 17.34 -6.17
CA GLN A 259 16.62 18.58 -5.83
C GLN A 259 17.55 18.40 -4.61
#